data_9ab3adbb1d52fb39b0be92362a56c71f
#
_entry.id   9ab3adbb1d52fb39b0be92362a56c71f
#
_cell.length_a   1.000
_cell.length_b   1.000
_cell.length_c   1.000
_cell.angle_alpha   90.00
_cell.angle_beta   90.00
_cell.angle_gamma   90.00
#
_symmetry.space_group_name_H-M   'P 1'
#
loop_
_entity.id
_entity.type
_entity.pdbx_description
1 polymer ?
#
loop_
_entity_poly.entity_id
_entity_poly.type
_entity_poly.pdbx_seq_one_letter_code
_entity_poly.pdbx_strand_id
1 'polypeptide(L)'
;MATIKPFRGIRPPQELVEEIECRPYDVLDSEEARAEAGDNEKSLYHITKPEIDFEPGTSEYEQKVYEQATANFKLFQERGWLKQDEEDHYYIYAQTMSGKTQYGLVVGAYVNDYLNGVIKKHELTRKDKEEDRMKHVRVCDANIEPVFLAYPDNDVLDSLITRYAATKATYDFVAPIDHFRHQLWVVDKKDDIDLITRQFAQMPALYIADGHHRSAAAALVGAEKAKADPNHTGQEEYNYFMAVCFQASQLTVLDYNRVVKDLNGLTSEQFLDKLSDHFVVEDKGTDIYRPSRLHNFSLYLDGHWFSLDAKPGTYDDKDPIGVLDVDISSRLILDQILNIGDLRSSKRIDFVGGLRGLSELKQRVDSGEMRAALALYPVTMKQIMDIADSGKIMPPKATWFEPKLRSGLVIHKLS
;
A
#
# COMPACT_ATOMS: atom_id res chain seq x y z
N MET A 1 -17.58 -1.08 -15.69
CA MET A 1 -17.97 -2.13 -14.73
C MET A 1 -16.74 -2.96 -14.45
N ALA A 2 -16.48 -3.28 -13.20
CA ALA A 2 -15.27 -4.00 -12.81
C ALA A 2 -15.36 -5.49 -13.22
N THR A 3 -14.28 -5.99 -13.79
CA THR A 3 -14.16 -7.39 -14.26
C THR A 3 -13.15 -8.11 -13.38
N ILE A 4 -13.58 -9.20 -12.76
CA ILE A 4 -12.71 -10.07 -11.97
C ILE A 4 -12.89 -11.53 -12.37
N LYS A 5 -11.91 -12.36 -12.02
CA LYS A 5 -11.87 -13.80 -12.32
C LYS A 5 -11.32 -14.56 -11.11
N PRO A 6 -11.86 -15.76 -10.77
CA PRO A 6 -11.18 -16.71 -9.90
C PRO A 6 -9.95 -17.27 -10.62
N PHE A 7 -8.97 -17.77 -9.89
CA PHE A 7 -7.75 -18.32 -10.45
C PHE A 7 -7.18 -19.45 -9.59
N ARG A 8 -6.32 -20.29 -10.16
CA ARG A 8 -5.60 -21.34 -9.45
C ARG A 8 -4.40 -20.73 -8.71
N GLY A 9 -4.63 -20.34 -7.45
CA GLY A 9 -3.59 -19.75 -6.63
C GLY A 9 -2.44 -20.71 -6.36
N ILE A 10 -1.20 -20.21 -6.42
CA ILE A 10 -0.03 -20.91 -5.90
C ILE A 10 0.13 -20.45 -4.46
N ARG A 11 0.11 -21.41 -3.51
CA ARG A 11 0.11 -21.07 -2.08
C ARG A 11 0.83 -22.12 -1.24
N PRO A 12 1.31 -21.75 -0.03
CA PRO A 12 1.98 -22.67 0.86
C PRO A 12 1.01 -23.73 1.42
N PRO A 13 1.49 -24.94 1.75
CA PRO A 13 0.82 -25.81 2.71
C PRO A 13 0.57 -25.07 4.04
N GLN A 14 -0.52 -25.43 4.73
CA GLN A 14 -0.93 -24.72 5.97
C GLN A 14 0.19 -24.65 7.01
N GLU A 15 0.95 -25.72 7.15
CA GLU A 15 2.04 -25.86 8.13
C GLU A 15 3.28 -25.01 7.80
N LEU A 16 3.38 -24.46 6.59
CA LEU A 16 4.53 -23.67 6.14
C LEU A 16 4.20 -22.18 5.96
N VAL A 17 2.94 -21.76 6.10
CA VAL A 17 2.53 -20.40 5.77
C VAL A 17 3.29 -19.34 6.58
N GLU A 18 3.51 -19.58 7.88
CA GLU A 18 4.22 -18.66 8.77
C GLU A 18 5.73 -18.55 8.45
N GLU A 19 6.32 -19.62 7.88
CA GLU A 19 7.72 -19.60 7.46
C GLU A 19 7.90 -18.92 6.09
N ILE A 20 6.87 -18.91 5.25
CA ILE A 20 6.94 -18.42 3.87
C ILE A 20 6.50 -16.96 3.77
N GLU A 21 5.43 -16.58 4.46
CA GLU A 21 4.88 -15.24 4.34
C GLU A 21 5.90 -14.15 4.68
N CYS A 22 5.77 -13.00 4.04
CA CYS A 22 6.63 -11.86 4.34
C CYS A 22 5.90 -10.52 4.13
N ARG A 23 6.50 -9.43 4.63
CA ARG A 23 6.05 -8.07 4.34
C ARG A 23 6.28 -7.73 2.86
N PRO A 24 5.51 -6.79 2.26
CA PRO A 24 5.74 -6.39 0.88
C PRO A 24 7.12 -5.73 0.69
N TYR A 25 7.67 -5.90 -0.50
CA TYR A 25 9.05 -5.51 -0.85
C TYR A 25 9.36 -4.02 -0.63
N ASP A 26 8.35 -3.17 -0.68
CA ASP A 26 8.46 -1.70 -0.68
C ASP A 26 8.39 -1.06 0.72
N VAL A 27 8.22 -1.87 1.78
CA VAL A 27 8.16 -1.38 3.17
C VAL A 27 9.46 -1.60 3.96
N LEU A 28 10.46 -2.24 3.35
CA LEU A 28 11.76 -2.53 3.98
C LEU A 28 12.89 -2.45 2.94
N ASP A 29 14.09 -2.15 3.43
CA ASP A 29 15.29 -2.21 2.60
C ASP A 29 15.86 -3.64 2.52
N SER A 30 16.96 -3.81 1.78
CA SER A 30 17.56 -5.13 1.56
C SER A 30 18.23 -5.70 2.83
N GLU A 31 18.77 -4.86 3.70
CA GLU A 31 19.39 -5.29 4.95
C GLU A 31 18.32 -5.71 5.98
N GLU A 32 17.21 -4.96 6.04
CA GLU A 32 16.04 -5.32 6.85
C GLU A 32 15.46 -6.67 6.37
N ALA A 33 15.31 -6.86 5.04
CA ALA A 33 14.82 -8.11 4.48
C ALA A 33 15.75 -9.30 4.78
N ARG A 34 17.06 -9.09 4.69
CA ARG A 34 18.06 -10.09 5.06
C ARG A 34 17.99 -10.46 6.53
N ALA A 35 17.83 -9.46 7.40
CA ALA A 35 17.70 -9.68 8.84
C ALA A 35 16.40 -10.43 9.20
N GLU A 36 15.30 -10.12 8.53
CA GLU A 36 14.02 -10.81 8.74
C GLU A 36 14.01 -12.24 8.18
N ALA A 37 14.61 -12.47 7.03
CA ALA A 37 14.76 -13.81 6.47
C ALA A 37 15.67 -14.69 7.36
N GLY A 38 16.75 -14.10 7.92
CA GLY A 38 17.71 -14.85 8.74
C GLY A 38 18.21 -16.12 8.04
N ASP A 39 18.14 -17.25 8.74
CA ASP A 39 18.51 -18.58 8.21
C ASP A 39 17.29 -19.33 7.60
N ASN A 40 16.16 -18.67 7.41
CA ASN A 40 14.95 -19.30 6.87
C ASN A 40 14.98 -19.38 5.34
N GLU A 41 15.42 -20.53 4.81
CA GLU A 41 15.47 -20.80 3.36
C GLU A 41 14.09 -20.76 2.67
N LYS A 42 12.98 -20.79 3.44
CA LYS A 42 11.61 -20.77 2.91
C LYS A 42 11.01 -19.37 2.89
N SER A 43 11.69 -18.36 3.43
CA SER A 43 11.18 -16.99 3.41
C SER A 43 10.93 -16.52 1.98
N LEU A 44 9.74 -15.97 1.71
CA LEU A 44 9.43 -15.45 0.38
C LEU A 44 10.31 -14.25 0.00
N TYR A 45 11.04 -13.64 0.93
CA TYR A 45 12.03 -12.62 0.59
C TYR A 45 13.07 -13.11 -0.42
N HIS A 46 13.42 -14.38 -0.43
CA HIS A 46 14.28 -14.97 -1.47
C HIS A 46 13.71 -14.84 -2.89
N ILE A 47 12.41 -14.58 -3.04
CA ILE A 47 11.74 -14.34 -4.32
C ILE A 47 11.44 -12.85 -4.53
N THR A 48 10.95 -12.14 -3.50
CA THR A 48 10.53 -10.73 -3.61
C THR A 48 11.66 -9.75 -3.51
N LYS A 49 12.75 -10.12 -2.80
CA LYS A 49 13.99 -9.35 -2.59
C LYS A 49 15.23 -10.26 -2.73
N PRO A 50 15.40 -10.88 -3.91
CA PRO A 50 16.41 -11.95 -4.09
C PRO A 50 17.86 -11.47 -3.99
N GLU A 51 18.10 -10.16 -3.93
CA GLU A 51 19.42 -9.59 -3.61
C GLU A 51 19.96 -10.01 -2.24
N ILE A 52 19.07 -10.50 -1.32
CA ILE A 52 19.50 -11.02 -0.02
C ILE A 52 20.31 -12.31 -0.12
N ASP A 53 20.23 -13.03 -1.25
CA ASP A 53 21.02 -14.25 -1.52
C ASP A 53 22.45 -13.98 -1.95
N PHE A 54 22.82 -12.71 -2.13
CA PHE A 54 24.13 -12.26 -2.57
C PHE A 54 24.85 -11.49 -1.47
N GLU A 55 26.11 -11.12 -1.72
CA GLU A 55 26.89 -10.29 -0.79
C GLU A 55 26.17 -8.96 -0.49
N PRO A 56 26.26 -8.47 0.75
CA PRO A 56 25.71 -7.16 1.13
C PRO A 56 26.16 -6.05 0.19
N GLY A 57 25.23 -5.17 -0.18
CA GLY A 57 25.48 -4.09 -1.14
C GLY A 57 25.28 -4.48 -2.61
N THR A 58 24.93 -5.72 -2.93
CA THR A 58 24.47 -6.10 -4.27
C THR A 58 23.22 -5.30 -4.63
N SER A 59 23.23 -4.65 -5.80
CA SER A 59 22.09 -3.86 -6.26
C SER A 59 20.89 -4.74 -6.62
N GLU A 60 19.72 -4.40 -6.12
CA GLU A 60 18.44 -5.05 -6.45
C GLU A 60 18.14 -5.07 -7.96
N TYR A 61 18.81 -4.20 -8.75
CA TYR A 61 18.57 -4.03 -10.19
C TYR A 61 19.52 -4.85 -11.08
N GLU A 62 20.45 -5.62 -10.51
CA GLU A 62 21.35 -6.47 -11.29
C GLU A 62 20.61 -7.64 -11.95
N GLN A 63 21.00 -8.01 -13.16
CA GLN A 63 20.36 -9.09 -13.91
C GLN A 63 20.37 -10.43 -13.16
N LYS A 64 21.48 -10.77 -12.48
CA LYS A 64 21.60 -12.00 -11.68
C LYS A 64 20.57 -12.09 -10.54
N VAL A 65 20.12 -10.93 -10.01
CA VAL A 65 19.13 -10.87 -8.93
C VAL A 65 17.74 -11.31 -9.44
N TYR A 66 17.35 -10.87 -10.63
CA TYR A 66 16.10 -11.33 -11.25
C TYR A 66 16.16 -12.82 -11.65
N GLU A 67 17.32 -13.30 -12.12
CA GLU A 67 17.55 -14.72 -12.42
C GLU A 67 17.41 -15.56 -11.15
N GLN A 68 17.90 -15.06 -10.02
CA GLN A 68 17.75 -15.69 -8.71
C GLN A 68 16.28 -15.76 -8.27
N ALA A 69 15.49 -14.69 -8.47
CA ALA A 69 14.04 -14.72 -8.19
C ALA A 69 13.35 -15.88 -8.92
N THR A 70 13.66 -16.05 -10.22
CA THR A 70 13.10 -17.13 -11.03
C THR A 70 13.54 -18.51 -10.53
N ALA A 71 14.82 -18.65 -10.20
CA ALA A 71 15.37 -19.91 -9.68
C ALA A 71 14.73 -20.29 -8.34
N ASN A 72 14.60 -19.33 -7.43
CA ASN A 72 13.96 -19.53 -6.14
C ASN A 72 12.46 -19.85 -6.27
N PHE A 73 11.74 -19.15 -7.12
CA PHE A 73 10.33 -19.43 -7.33
C PHE A 73 10.08 -20.85 -7.88
N LYS A 74 10.94 -21.31 -8.77
CA LYS A 74 10.93 -22.69 -9.27
C LYS A 74 11.28 -23.68 -8.16
N LEU A 75 12.34 -23.42 -7.39
CA LEU A 75 12.78 -24.26 -6.28
C LEU A 75 11.69 -24.45 -5.23
N PHE A 76 10.98 -23.37 -4.87
CA PHE A 76 9.89 -23.42 -3.89
C PHE A 76 8.76 -24.36 -4.34
N GLN A 77 8.44 -24.37 -5.63
CA GLN A 77 7.45 -25.28 -6.20
C GLN A 77 7.99 -26.72 -6.24
N GLU A 78 9.22 -26.96 -6.67
CA GLU A 78 9.86 -28.27 -6.70
C GLU A 78 9.99 -28.91 -5.31
N ARG A 79 10.23 -28.09 -4.28
CA ARG A 79 10.29 -28.53 -2.87
C ARG A 79 8.90 -28.73 -2.25
N GLY A 80 7.84 -28.36 -2.95
CA GLY A 80 6.47 -28.41 -2.44
C GLY A 80 6.18 -27.38 -1.34
N TRP A 81 7.03 -26.36 -1.20
CA TRP A 81 6.79 -25.23 -0.29
C TRP A 81 5.69 -24.31 -0.82
N LEU A 82 5.56 -24.26 -2.14
CA LEU A 82 4.45 -23.61 -2.84
C LEU A 82 3.77 -24.64 -3.76
N LYS A 83 2.44 -24.72 -3.71
CA LYS A 83 1.64 -25.64 -4.53
C LYS A 83 0.51 -24.89 -5.20
N GLN A 84 0.28 -25.17 -6.47
CA GLN A 84 -0.86 -24.61 -7.21
C GLN A 84 -2.14 -25.39 -6.88
N ASP A 85 -3.22 -24.65 -6.65
CA ASP A 85 -4.56 -25.23 -6.49
C ASP A 85 -5.00 -25.91 -7.81
N GLU A 86 -5.81 -26.97 -7.70
CA GLU A 86 -6.27 -27.75 -8.86
C GLU A 86 -7.37 -27.02 -9.63
N GLU A 87 -8.17 -26.19 -8.94
CA GLU A 87 -9.32 -25.46 -9.48
C GLU A 87 -9.20 -23.97 -9.25
N ASP A 88 -10.00 -23.18 -9.99
CA ASP A 88 -10.05 -21.75 -9.88
C ASP A 88 -10.88 -21.34 -8.65
N HIS A 89 -10.30 -20.52 -7.77
CA HIS A 89 -10.91 -20.04 -6.54
C HIS A 89 -10.82 -18.52 -6.42
N TYR A 90 -11.72 -17.93 -5.65
CA TYR A 90 -11.45 -16.70 -4.90
C TYR A 90 -10.97 -17.06 -3.50
N TYR A 91 -10.35 -16.09 -2.82
CA TYR A 91 -9.95 -16.30 -1.43
C TYR A 91 -10.43 -15.10 -0.61
N ILE A 92 -10.83 -15.33 0.63
CA ILE A 92 -11.09 -14.27 1.60
C ILE A 92 -9.87 -14.15 2.47
N TYR A 93 -9.31 -12.94 2.55
CA TYR A 93 -8.15 -12.63 3.36
C TYR A 93 -8.51 -11.61 4.43
N ALA A 94 -8.33 -11.96 5.69
CA ALA A 94 -8.59 -11.09 6.83
C ALA A 94 -7.29 -10.67 7.51
N GLN A 95 -7.24 -9.42 7.92
CA GLN A 95 -6.14 -8.82 8.68
C GLN A 95 -6.70 -8.16 9.93
N THR A 96 -6.14 -8.52 11.11
CA THR A 96 -6.54 -7.92 12.39
C THR A 96 -5.39 -7.12 12.98
N MET A 97 -5.62 -5.83 13.20
CA MET A 97 -4.70 -4.88 13.83
C MET A 97 -5.45 -4.14 14.94
N SER A 98 -4.88 -4.11 16.16
CA SER A 98 -5.44 -3.39 17.30
C SER A 98 -6.92 -3.70 17.57
N GLY A 99 -7.33 -4.97 17.40
CA GLY A 99 -8.69 -5.44 17.63
C GLY A 99 -9.70 -5.15 16.51
N LYS A 100 -9.30 -4.44 15.44
CA LYS A 100 -10.11 -4.24 14.23
C LYS A 100 -9.70 -5.23 13.15
N THR A 101 -10.66 -5.94 12.58
CA THR A 101 -10.45 -6.85 11.45
C THR A 101 -11.02 -6.24 10.17
N GLN A 102 -10.24 -6.28 9.09
CA GLN A 102 -10.69 -5.94 7.74
C GLN A 102 -10.63 -7.20 6.87
N TYR A 103 -11.62 -7.37 5.99
CA TYR A 103 -11.76 -8.54 5.13
C TYR A 103 -11.68 -8.12 3.66
N GLY A 104 -10.79 -8.78 2.90
CA GLY A 104 -10.63 -8.56 1.47
C GLY A 104 -10.87 -9.83 0.66
N LEU A 105 -11.27 -9.66 -0.59
CA LEU A 105 -11.40 -10.73 -1.58
C LEU A 105 -10.16 -10.73 -2.48
N VAL A 106 -9.43 -11.86 -2.50
CA VAL A 106 -8.31 -12.09 -3.42
C VAL A 106 -8.88 -12.54 -4.75
N VAL A 107 -8.59 -11.77 -5.80
CA VAL A 107 -9.17 -11.94 -7.14
C VAL A 107 -8.12 -11.72 -8.23
N GLY A 108 -8.35 -12.27 -9.41
CA GLY A 108 -7.72 -11.79 -10.64
C GLY A 108 -8.47 -10.56 -11.14
N ALA A 109 -7.88 -9.37 -11.07
CA ALA A 109 -8.45 -8.12 -11.56
C ALA A 109 -8.05 -7.89 -13.03
N TYR A 110 -8.98 -7.46 -13.88
CA TYR A 110 -8.76 -7.38 -15.32
C TYR A 110 -7.80 -6.26 -15.72
N VAL A 111 -6.78 -6.59 -16.48
CA VAL A 111 -5.74 -5.66 -16.95
C VAL A 111 -6.33 -4.46 -17.69
N ASN A 112 -7.31 -4.70 -18.58
CA ASN A 112 -7.94 -3.61 -19.33
C ASN A 112 -8.75 -2.67 -18.44
N ASP A 113 -9.26 -3.10 -17.30
CA ASP A 113 -9.94 -2.23 -16.34
C ASP A 113 -8.96 -1.20 -15.74
N TYR A 114 -7.70 -1.58 -15.54
CA TYR A 114 -6.64 -0.64 -15.17
C TYR A 114 -6.30 0.32 -16.31
N LEU A 115 -6.13 -0.18 -17.53
CA LEU A 115 -5.76 0.63 -18.70
C LEU A 115 -6.85 1.61 -19.09
N ASN A 116 -8.13 1.23 -18.93
CA ASN A 116 -9.30 2.03 -19.29
C ASN A 116 -9.85 2.88 -18.13
N GLY A 117 -9.23 2.85 -16.95
CA GLY A 117 -9.61 3.69 -15.81
C GLY A 117 -10.85 3.23 -15.04
N VAL A 118 -11.27 1.96 -15.18
CA VAL A 118 -12.23 1.32 -14.28
C VAL A 118 -11.56 1.03 -12.93
N ILE A 119 -10.30 0.59 -12.94
CA ILE A 119 -9.45 0.58 -11.74
C ILE A 119 -8.77 1.94 -11.67
N LYS A 120 -9.20 2.75 -10.72
CA LYS A 120 -8.81 4.16 -10.58
C LYS A 120 -7.59 4.32 -9.71
N LYS A 121 -6.73 5.24 -10.08
CA LYS A 121 -5.50 5.61 -9.39
C LYS A 121 -5.58 7.03 -8.87
N HIS A 122 -4.91 7.28 -7.76
CA HIS A 122 -4.80 8.60 -7.14
C HIS A 122 -3.33 9.04 -6.96
N GLU A 123 -2.36 8.23 -7.40
CA GLU A 123 -0.93 8.51 -7.33
C GLU A 123 -0.25 8.18 -8.67
N LEU A 124 0.79 8.96 -9.02
CA LEU A 124 1.64 8.68 -10.18
C LEU A 124 2.74 7.69 -9.80
N THR A 125 2.98 6.74 -10.68
CA THR A 125 4.11 5.81 -10.57
C THR A 125 5.42 6.47 -10.97
N ARG A 126 6.51 6.03 -10.34
CA ARG A 126 7.88 6.34 -10.77
C ARG A 126 8.31 5.32 -11.80
N LYS A 127 8.83 5.81 -12.92
CA LYS A 127 9.19 4.97 -14.08
C LYS A 127 10.25 3.92 -13.75
N ASP A 128 11.26 4.28 -12.95
CA ASP A 128 12.31 3.37 -12.50
C ASP A 128 11.77 2.19 -11.68
N LYS A 129 10.86 2.46 -10.75
CA LYS A 129 10.21 1.42 -9.94
C LYS A 129 9.20 0.59 -10.74
N GLU A 130 8.52 1.19 -11.69
CA GLU A 130 7.60 0.49 -12.60
C GLU A 130 8.37 -0.51 -13.47
N GLU A 131 9.48 -0.08 -14.10
CA GLU A 131 10.33 -0.95 -14.92
C GLU A 131 10.93 -2.11 -14.12
N ASP A 132 11.38 -1.86 -12.89
CA ASP A 132 11.86 -2.87 -11.98
C ASP A 132 10.80 -3.95 -11.71
N ARG A 133 9.59 -3.55 -11.32
CA ARG A 133 8.50 -4.50 -11.06
C ARG A 133 8.04 -5.21 -12.33
N MET A 134 7.99 -4.53 -13.47
CA MET A 134 7.70 -5.18 -14.76
C MET A 134 8.72 -6.30 -15.06
N LYS A 135 10.01 -6.03 -14.81
CA LYS A 135 11.07 -7.02 -15.03
C LYS A 135 10.87 -8.23 -14.11
N HIS A 136 10.58 -7.98 -12.82
CA HIS A 136 10.31 -9.04 -11.85
C HIS A 136 9.09 -9.91 -12.27
N VAL A 137 7.97 -9.29 -12.66
CA VAL A 137 6.77 -10.01 -13.13
C VAL A 137 7.08 -10.83 -14.40
N ARG A 138 7.86 -10.28 -15.34
CA ARG A 138 8.23 -11.02 -16.56
C ARG A 138 9.06 -12.26 -16.27
N VAL A 139 10.07 -12.14 -15.40
CA VAL A 139 11.00 -13.27 -15.14
C VAL A 139 10.36 -14.36 -14.29
N CYS A 140 9.52 -14.00 -13.32
CA CYS A 140 8.78 -14.96 -12.51
C CYS A 140 7.55 -15.54 -13.24
N ASP A 141 7.09 -14.89 -14.29
CA ASP A 141 5.82 -15.20 -14.99
C ASP A 141 4.63 -15.30 -14.01
N ALA A 142 4.63 -14.44 -13.00
CA ALA A 142 3.65 -14.45 -11.91
C ALA A 142 3.52 -13.08 -11.24
N ASN A 143 2.37 -12.82 -10.65
CA ASN A 143 2.18 -11.79 -9.64
C ASN A 143 2.48 -12.40 -8.28
N ILE A 144 3.71 -12.23 -7.79
CA ILE A 144 4.17 -12.77 -6.51
C ILE A 144 3.53 -12.02 -5.34
N GLU A 145 3.32 -10.72 -5.49
CA GLU A 145 2.78 -9.83 -4.46
C GLU A 145 1.42 -9.25 -4.89
N PRO A 146 0.44 -9.20 -3.99
CA PRO A 146 -0.88 -8.69 -4.31
C PRO A 146 -0.89 -7.15 -4.43
N VAL A 147 -1.85 -6.64 -5.18
CA VAL A 147 -2.24 -5.24 -5.19
C VAL A 147 -3.38 -5.01 -4.21
N PHE A 148 -3.40 -3.89 -3.53
CA PHE A 148 -4.43 -3.53 -2.58
C PHE A 148 -5.46 -2.61 -3.25
N LEU A 149 -6.69 -3.11 -3.47
CA LEU A 149 -7.79 -2.35 -4.04
C LEU A 149 -8.91 -2.13 -3.03
N ALA A 150 -9.64 -1.04 -3.19
CA ALA A 150 -10.89 -0.77 -2.49
C ALA A 150 -12.07 -0.83 -3.46
N TYR A 151 -13.24 -1.25 -2.98
CA TYR A 151 -14.51 -1.19 -3.70
C TYR A 151 -15.60 -0.53 -2.84
N PRO A 152 -16.64 0.08 -3.47
CA PRO A 152 -17.80 0.62 -2.76
C PRO A 152 -18.49 -0.45 -1.93
N ASP A 153 -18.95 -0.11 -0.75
CA ASP A 153 -19.58 -1.05 0.18
C ASP A 153 -20.72 -1.86 -0.47
N ASN A 154 -20.80 -3.15 -0.12
CA ASN A 154 -21.73 -4.11 -0.72
C ASN A 154 -22.20 -5.14 0.32
N ASP A 155 -23.45 -5.00 0.78
CA ASP A 155 -24.04 -5.84 1.82
C ASP A 155 -24.11 -7.33 1.45
N VAL A 156 -24.20 -7.66 0.14
CA VAL A 156 -24.27 -9.04 -0.33
C VAL A 156 -22.91 -9.71 -0.15
N LEU A 157 -21.83 -9.01 -0.52
CA LEU A 157 -20.47 -9.50 -0.30
C LEU A 157 -20.12 -9.57 1.18
N ASP A 158 -20.55 -8.58 1.97
CA ASP A 158 -20.33 -8.57 3.41
C ASP A 158 -21.01 -9.78 4.10
N SER A 159 -22.24 -10.10 3.71
CA SER A 159 -22.96 -11.27 4.19
C SER A 159 -22.26 -12.59 3.81
N LEU A 160 -21.71 -12.67 2.59
CA LEU A 160 -20.94 -13.84 2.14
C LEU A 160 -19.65 -13.99 2.95
N ILE A 161 -18.89 -12.90 3.11
CA ILE A 161 -17.63 -12.88 3.86
C ILE A 161 -17.87 -13.26 5.32
N THR A 162 -18.91 -12.70 5.95
CA THR A 162 -19.30 -13.01 7.33
C THR A 162 -19.57 -14.51 7.50
N ARG A 163 -20.23 -15.15 6.53
CA ARG A 163 -20.52 -16.57 6.56
C ARG A 163 -19.24 -17.41 6.50
N TYR A 164 -18.26 -17.04 5.68
CA TYR A 164 -16.96 -17.72 5.65
C TYR A 164 -16.15 -17.47 6.93
N ALA A 165 -16.13 -16.24 7.44
CA ALA A 165 -15.44 -15.88 8.66
C ALA A 165 -15.93 -16.63 9.91
N ALA A 166 -17.17 -17.12 9.90
CA ALA A 166 -17.73 -17.99 10.95
C ALA A 166 -17.23 -19.45 10.86
N THR A 167 -16.49 -19.82 9.80
CA THR A 167 -15.93 -21.17 9.62
C THR A 167 -14.45 -21.21 10.00
N LYS A 168 -13.86 -22.41 10.07
CA LYS A 168 -12.43 -22.56 10.28
C LYS A 168 -11.67 -22.02 9.05
N ALA A 169 -10.73 -21.12 9.27
CA ALA A 169 -9.84 -20.61 8.25
C ALA A 169 -8.87 -21.68 7.74
N THR A 170 -8.47 -21.57 6.48
CA THR A 170 -7.40 -22.38 5.88
C THR A 170 -6.05 -21.98 6.48
N TYR A 171 -5.81 -20.68 6.63
CA TYR A 171 -4.67 -20.14 7.38
C TYR A 171 -5.19 -19.29 8.55
N ASP A 172 -4.53 -19.36 9.68
CA ASP A 172 -4.81 -18.54 10.86
C ASP A 172 -3.53 -18.44 11.69
N PHE A 173 -2.86 -17.30 11.62
CA PHE A 173 -1.58 -17.08 12.30
C PHE A 173 -1.41 -15.61 12.71
N VAL A 174 -0.45 -15.38 13.61
CA VAL A 174 -0.02 -14.05 14.04
C VAL A 174 1.41 -13.83 13.55
N ALA A 175 1.60 -12.85 12.68
CA ALA A 175 2.92 -12.55 12.13
C ALA A 175 3.90 -12.13 13.26
N PRO A 176 5.15 -12.64 13.26
CA PRO A 176 6.05 -12.49 14.40
C PRO A 176 6.57 -11.06 14.62
N ILE A 177 6.61 -10.23 13.56
CA ILE A 177 7.24 -8.90 13.61
C ILE A 177 6.28 -7.81 14.07
N ASP A 178 5.09 -7.75 13.50
CA ASP A 178 4.11 -6.69 13.79
C ASP A 178 2.96 -7.17 14.68
N HIS A 179 2.90 -8.47 14.97
CA HIS A 179 1.87 -9.11 15.78
C HIS A 179 0.44 -8.95 15.23
N PHE A 180 0.31 -8.72 13.92
CA PHE A 180 -0.98 -8.71 13.27
C PHE A 180 -1.43 -10.14 12.96
N ARG A 181 -2.74 -10.39 13.14
CA ARG A 181 -3.32 -11.68 12.80
C ARG A 181 -3.75 -11.70 11.36
N HIS A 182 -3.42 -12.77 10.66
CA HIS A 182 -3.75 -13.03 9.27
C HIS A 182 -4.55 -14.31 9.16
N GLN A 183 -5.67 -14.25 8.43
CA GLN A 183 -6.51 -15.42 8.19
C GLN A 183 -6.88 -15.50 6.71
N LEU A 184 -7.02 -16.72 6.18
CA LEU A 184 -7.40 -16.94 4.79
C LEU A 184 -8.39 -18.09 4.69
N TRP A 185 -9.42 -17.91 3.86
CA TRP A 185 -10.40 -18.94 3.49
C TRP A 185 -10.40 -19.10 1.99
N VAL A 186 -10.50 -20.35 1.51
CA VAL A 186 -10.70 -20.66 0.09
C VAL A 186 -12.19 -20.62 -0.20
N VAL A 187 -12.59 -19.91 -1.23
CA VAL A 187 -13.98 -19.86 -1.75
C VAL A 187 -14.04 -20.83 -2.92
N ASP A 188 -14.48 -22.07 -2.64
CA ASP A 188 -14.53 -23.20 -3.58
C ASP A 188 -15.93 -23.52 -4.11
N LYS A 189 -16.98 -22.96 -3.48
CA LYS A 189 -18.36 -23.21 -3.88
C LYS A 189 -18.72 -22.41 -5.13
N LYS A 190 -19.14 -23.11 -6.18
CA LYS A 190 -19.51 -22.47 -7.45
C LYS A 190 -20.52 -21.35 -7.30
N ASP A 191 -21.57 -21.53 -6.49
CA ASP A 191 -22.61 -20.50 -6.29
C ASP A 191 -22.03 -19.22 -5.67
N ASP A 192 -21.05 -19.35 -4.75
CA ASP A 192 -20.37 -18.24 -4.10
C ASP A 192 -19.40 -17.55 -5.07
N ILE A 193 -18.65 -18.31 -5.88
CA ILE A 193 -17.79 -17.79 -6.95
C ILE A 193 -18.62 -16.99 -7.96
N ASP A 194 -19.74 -17.56 -8.44
CA ASP A 194 -20.65 -16.89 -9.36
C ASP A 194 -21.28 -15.63 -8.74
N LEU A 195 -21.59 -15.66 -7.44
CA LEU A 195 -22.12 -14.50 -6.71
C LEU A 195 -21.09 -13.37 -6.64
N ILE A 196 -19.87 -13.65 -6.23
CA ILE A 196 -18.77 -12.66 -6.16
C ILE A 196 -18.57 -12.02 -7.53
N THR A 197 -18.43 -12.82 -8.58
CA THR A 197 -18.23 -12.35 -9.95
C THR A 197 -19.35 -11.41 -10.39
N ARG A 198 -20.63 -11.80 -10.14
CA ARG A 198 -21.78 -10.94 -10.48
C ARG A 198 -21.83 -9.64 -9.70
N GLN A 199 -21.44 -9.63 -8.42
CA GLN A 199 -21.43 -8.42 -7.62
C GLN A 199 -20.38 -7.43 -8.13
N PHE A 200 -19.17 -7.88 -8.43
CA PHE A 200 -18.13 -7.01 -9.00
C PHE A 200 -18.53 -6.47 -10.39
N ALA A 201 -19.17 -7.28 -11.22
CA ALA A 201 -19.67 -6.84 -12.52
C ALA A 201 -20.73 -5.73 -12.46
N GLN A 202 -21.24 -5.38 -11.28
CA GLN A 202 -22.15 -4.24 -11.06
C GLN A 202 -21.41 -3.00 -10.55
N MET A 203 -20.16 -3.14 -10.10
CA MET A 203 -19.39 -2.01 -9.55
C MET A 203 -18.87 -1.12 -10.69
N PRO A 204 -19.08 0.20 -10.62
CA PRO A 204 -18.64 1.11 -11.67
C PRO A 204 -17.13 1.27 -11.72
N ALA A 205 -16.46 1.14 -10.57
CA ALA A 205 -15.02 1.30 -10.43
C ALA A 205 -14.47 0.53 -9.22
N LEU A 206 -13.16 0.25 -9.27
CA LEU A 206 -12.32 -0.12 -8.14
C LEU A 206 -11.26 0.98 -7.94
N TYR A 207 -10.68 1.06 -6.74
CA TYR A 207 -9.74 2.12 -6.39
C TYR A 207 -8.46 1.52 -5.83
N ILE A 208 -7.31 1.91 -6.37
CA ILE A 208 -6.03 1.45 -5.82
C ILE A 208 -5.84 2.12 -4.46
N ALA A 209 -5.75 1.33 -3.40
CA ALA A 209 -5.39 1.80 -2.06
C ALA A 209 -3.88 1.82 -1.87
N ASP A 210 -3.20 0.71 -2.23
CA ASP A 210 -1.74 0.58 -2.16
C ASP A 210 -1.22 -0.28 -3.32
N GLY A 211 0.07 -0.12 -3.68
CA GLY A 211 0.70 -0.88 -4.75
C GLY A 211 0.49 -0.31 -6.15
N HIS A 212 0.51 1.02 -6.32
CA HIS A 212 0.39 1.67 -7.64
C HIS A 212 1.45 1.17 -8.64
N HIS A 213 2.71 0.96 -8.21
CA HIS A 213 3.77 0.42 -9.06
C HIS A 213 3.51 -1.04 -9.43
N ARG A 214 3.02 -1.86 -8.48
CA ARG A 214 2.65 -3.27 -8.73
C ARG A 214 1.48 -3.37 -9.71
N SER A 215 0.46 -2.51 -9.56
CA SER A 215 -0.68 -2.44 -10.48
C SER A 215 -0.25 -2.08 -11.89
N ALA A 216 0.58 -1.03 -12.04
CA ALA A 216 1.08 -0.58 -13.34
C ALA A 216 1.92 -1.68 -14.00
N ALA A 217 2.89 -2.26 -13.27
CA ALA A 217 3.76 -3.31 -13.79
C ALA A 217 2.97 -4.54 -14.26
N ALA A 218 2.04 -5.03 -13.45
CA ALA A 218 1.22 -6.17 -13.81
C ALA A 218 0.35 -5.92 -15.04
N ALA A 219 -0.29 -4.73 -15.11
CA ALA A 219 -1.12 -4.37 -16.26
C ALA A 219 -0.32 -4.20 -17.55
N LEU A 220 0.86 -3.56 -17.47
CA LEU A 220 1.72 -3.37 -18.66
C LEU A 220 2.30 -4.70 -19.16
N VAL A 221 2.77 -5.57 -18.27
CA VAL A 221 3.27 -6.90 -18.65
C VAL A 221 2.14 -7.76 -19.23
N GLY A 222 0.93 -7.73 -18.66
CA GLY A 222 -0.24 -8.39 -19.22
C GLY A 222 -0.57 -7.91 -20.64
N ALA A 223 -0.55 -6.60 -20.86
CA ALA A 223 -0.77 -6.02 -22.18
C ALA A 223 0.34 -6.40 -23.20
N GLU A 224 1.61 -6.47 -22.76
CA GLU A 224 2.73 -6.94 -23.60
C GLU A 224 2.53 -8.41 -24.02
N LYS A 225 2.15 -9.29 -23.08
CA LYS A 225 1.87 -10.71 -23.36
C LYS A 225 0.70 -10.85 -24.33
N ALA A 226 -0.40 -10.14 -24.09
CA ALA A 226 -1.55 -10.12 -24.99
C ALA A 226 -1.20 -9.70 -26.42
N LYS A 227 -0.34 -8.70 -26.57
CA LYS A 227 0.14 -8.23 -27.87
C LYS A 227 1.07 -9.24 -28.57
N ALA A 228 1.83 -9.98 -27.79
CA ALA A 228 2.81 -10.95 -28.30
C ALA A 228 2.17 -12.31 -28.65
N ASP A 229 1.00 -12.62 -28.09
CA ASP A 229 0.32 -13.90 -28.30
C ASP A 229 -0.60 -13.86 -29.53
N PRO A 230 -0.26 -14.60 -30.61
CA PRO A 230 -1.08 -14.64 -31.82
C PRO A 230 -2.43 -15.35 -31.62
N ASN A 231 -2.56 -16.11 -30.52
CA ASN A 231 -3.78 -16.85 -30.20
C ASN A 231 -4.58 -16.19 -29.05
N HIS A 232 -4.27 -14.93 -28.74
CA HIS A 232 -4.92 -14.19 -27.66
C HIS A 232 -6.45 -14.18 -27.80
N THR A 233 -7.14 -14.64 -26.76
CA THR A 233 -8.61 -14.72 -26.69
C THR A 233 -9.21 -13.74 -25.67
N GLY A 234 -8.38 -13.22 -24.75
CA GLY A 234 -8.79 -12.39 -23.63
C GLY A 234 -9.11 -13.19 -22.35
N GLN A 235 -8.98 -14.53 -22.39
CA GLN A 235 -9.27 -15.40 -21.25
C GLN A 235 -8.01 -15.90 -20.52
N GLU A 236 -6.83 -15.62 -21.09
CA GLU A 236 -5.54 -16.05 -20.57
C GLU A 236 -5.25 -15.39 -19.22
N GLU A 237 -4.47 -16.06 -18.35
CA GLU A 237 -4.17 -15.59 -16.99
C GLU A 237 -3.45 -14.24 -16.98
N TYR A 238 -2.59 -13.96 -17.94
CA TYR A 238 -1.91 -12.67 -18.06
C TYR A 238 -2.83 -11.47 -18.33
N ASN A 239 -4.11 -11.69 -18.67
CA ASN A 239 -5.11 -10.61 -18.76
C ASN A 239 -5.64 -10.18 -17.39
N TYR A 240 -5.22 -10.85 -16.33
CA TYR A 240 -5.63 -10.57 -14.96
C TYR A 240 -4.40 -10.42 -14.07
N PHE A 241 -4.51 -9.61 -13.03
CA PHE A 241 -3.48 -9.48 -12.02
C PHE A 241 -4.06 -9.67 -10.62
N MET A 242 -3.25 -10.21 -9.72
CA MET A 242 -3.67 -10.53 -8.37
C MET A 242 -3.90 -9.26 -7.54
N ALA A 243 -5.12 -9.13 -7.05
CA ALA A 243 -5.52 -8.04 -6.17
C ALA A 243 -6.28 -8.56 -4.95
N VAL A 244 -6.14 -7.87 -3.84
CA VAL A 244 -7.00 -8.03 -2.66
C VAL A 244 -7.92 -6.81 -2.59
N CYS A 245 -9.22 -7.04 -2.73
CA CYS A 245 -10.24 -6.01 -2.79
C CYS A 245 -10.99 -5.93 -1.46
N PHE A 246 -10.97 -4.76 -0.81
CA PHE A 246 -11.65 -4.51 0.47
C PHE A 246 -12.81 -3.54 0.30
N GLN A 247 -13.84 -3.66 1.13
CA GLN A 247 -14.86 -2.62 1.25
C GLN A 247 -14.23 -1.32 1.77
N ALA A 248 -14.60 -0.20 1.15
CA ALA A 248 -14.01 1.10 1.47
C ALA A 248 -14.20 1.49 2.95
N SER A 249 -15.34 1.16 3.56
CA SER A 249 -15.64 1.45 4.98
C SER A 249 -14.80 0.65 5.97
N GLN A 250 -14.24 -0.51 5.57
CA GLN A 250 -13.41 -1.33 6.45
C GLN A 250 -11.96 -0.82 6.54
N LEU A 251 -11.52 -0.03 5.55
CA LEU A 251 -10.14 0.41 5.45
C LEU A 251 -9.80 1.49 6.48
N THR A 252 -8.58 1.40 6.99
CA THR A 252 -8.00 2.41 7.87
C THR A 252 -6.89 3.13 7.12
N VAL A 253 -7.06 4.44 6.91
CA VAL A 253 -6.02 5.32 6.41
C VAL A 253 -5.39 6.02 7.61
N LEU A 254 -4.09 5.86 7.76
CA LEU A 254 -3.34 6.51 8.83
C LEU A 254 -2.73 7.82 8.35
N ASP A 255 -2.38 8.66 9.29
CA ASP A 255 -1.64 9.90 9.06
C ASP A 255 -0.26 9.60 8.44
N TYR A 256 0.15 10.44 7.49
CA TYR A 256 1.48 10.40 6.91
C TYR A 256 2.16 11.72 7.24
N ASN A 257 3.02 11.69 8.26
CA ASN A 257 3.59 12.89 8.89
C ASN A 257 4.88 13.33 8.21
N ARG A 258 5.29 14.57 8.45
CA ARG A 258 6.48 15.19 7.87
C ARG A 258 7.46 15.58 8.97
N VAL A 259 8.75 15.41 8.68
CA VAL A 259 9.83 15.94 9.50
C VAL A 259 10.78 16.72 8.61
N VAL A 260 11.27 17.87 9.06
CA VAL A 260 12.15 18.76 8.29
C VAL A 260 13.47 18.99 9.00
N LYS A 261 14.56 19.05 8.23
CA LYS A 261 15.93 19.18 8.76
C LYS A 261 16.28 20.59 9.20
N ASP A 262 15.62 21.59 8.65
CA ASP A 262 15.91 22.99 8.94
C ASP A 262 14.67 23.87 8.70
N LEU A 263 14.71 25.11 9.16
CA LEU A 263 13.66 26.11 9.02
C LEU A 263 13.98 27.17 7.92
N ASN A 264 14.76 26.81 6.91
CA ASN A 264 15.14 27.72 5.82
C ASN A 264 15.82 29.00 6.31
N GLY A 265 16.68 28.88 7.33
CA GLY A 265 17.39 30.01 7.93
C GLY A 265 16.58 30.86 8.91
N LEU A 266 15.33 30.51 9.16
CA LEU A 266 14.48 31.21 10.13
C LEU A 266 14.81 30.78 11.57
N THR A 267 14.65 31.68 12.53
CA THR A 267 14.53 31.29 13.94
C THR A 267 13.17 30.67 14.20
N SER A 268 13.02 29.97 15.33
CA SER A 268 11.72 29.38 15.72
C SER A 268 10.61 30.43 15.84
N GLU A 269 10.92 31.58 16.43
CA GLU A 269 9.97 32.69 16.54
C GLU A 269 9.55 33.22 15.17
N GLN A 270 10.51 33.46 14.26
CA GLN A 270 10.20 33.87 12.88
C GLN A 270 9.39 32.85 12.11
N PHE A 271 9.64 31.55 12.35
CA PHE A 271 8.87 30.49 11.72
C PHE A 271 7.43 30.46 12.22
N LEU A 272 7.21 30.55 13.54
CA LEU A 272 5.87 30.65 14.15
C LEU A 272 5.11 31.91 13.71
N ASP A 273 5.80 33.06 13.59
CA ASP A 273 5.22 34.28 13.07
C ASP A 273 4.72 34.11 11.62
N LYS A 274 5.55 33.54 10.73
CA LYS A 274 5.15 33.24 9.35
C LYS A 274 4.02 32.26 9.26
N LEU A 275 3.97 31.24 10.14
CA LEU A 275 2.83 30.31 10.20
C LEU A 275 1.55 31.06 10.59
N SER A 276 1.65 32.09 11.44
CA SER A 276 0.48 32.83 11.87
C SER A 276 -0.19 33.65 10.76
N ASP A 277 0.44 33.83 9.59
CA ASP A 277 -0.21 34.43 8.42
C ASP A 277 -1.35 33.53 7.89
N HIS A 278 -1.16 32.23 7.95
CA HIS A 278 -2.07 31.24 7.36
C HIS A 278 -2.84 30.41 8.40
N PHE A 279 -2.34 30.29 9.62
CA PHE A 279 -2.89 29.45 10.67
C PHE A 279 -3.17 30.25 11.94
N VAL A 280 -4.11 29.77 12.74
CA VAL A 280 -4.20 30.12 14.15
C VAL A 280 -3.25 29.20 14.89
N VAL A 281 -2.20 29.76 15.48
CA VAL A 281 -1.12 29.04 16.18
C VAL A 281 -1.37 29.09 17.67
N GLU A 282 -1.42 27.93 18.32
CA GLU A 282 -1.61 27.83 19.77
C GLU A 282 -0.60 26.87 20.37
N ASP A 283 0.17 27.32 21.40
CA ASP A 283 1.07 26.45 22.15
C ASP A 283 0.27 25.46 23.02
N LYS A 284 0.50 24.16 22.82
CA LYS A 284 -0.13 23.05 23.57
C LYS A 284 0.80 22.46 24.65
N GLY A 285 1.98 23.06 24.85
CA GLY A 285 2.96 22.59 25.81
C GLY A 285 3.77 21.38 25.36
N THR A 286 4.23 20.59 26.31
CA THR A 286 5.18 19.48 26.08
C THR A 286 4.53 18.13 25.83
N ASP A 287 3.24 17.99 26.15
CA ASP A 287 2.47 16.77 25.94
C ASP A 287 2.08 16.62 24.47
N ILE A 288 2.09 15.38 23.98
CA ILE A 288 1.77 15.09 22.58
C ILE A 288 0.38 15.62 22.24
N TYR A 289 0.33 16.53 21.28
CA TYR A 289 -0.89 17.03 20.68
C TYR A 289 -1.12 16.35 19.32
N ARG A 290 -2.27 15.67 19.14
CA ARG A 290 -2.67 15.02 17.90
C ARG A 290 -3.73 15.85 17.19
N PRO A 291 -3.63 16.06 15.85
CA PRO A 291 -4.70 16.66 15.08
C PRO A 291 -6.02 15.91 15.29
N SER A 292 -7.10 16.66 15.54
CA SER A 292 -8.42 16.09 15.92
C SER A 292 -9.45 16.14 14.80
N ARG A 293 -9.18 16.91 13.74
CA ARG A 293 -10.08 17.12 12.61
C ARG A 293 -9.34 17.58 11.38
N LEU A 294 -9.99 17.57 10.24
CA LEU A 294 -9.48 18.17 9.00
C LEU A 294 -9.17 19.66 9.23
N HIS A 295 -8.11 20.17 8.59
CA HIS A 295 -7.56 21.53 8.68
C HIS A 295 -6.96 21.90 10.06
N ASN A 296 -6.76 20.91 10.92
CA ASN A 296 -6.04 21.03 12.16
C ASN A 296 -4.75 20.20 12.07
N PHE A 297 -3.61 20.84 12.26
CA PHE A 297 -2.29 20.25 12.19
C PHE A 297 -1.64 20.30 13.57
N SER A 298 -0.61 19.51 13.76
CA SER A 298 0.24 19.54 14.93
C SER A 298 1.70 19.80 14.51
N LEU A 299 2.32 20.81 15.09
CA LEU A 299 3.75 21.11 14.90
C LEU A 299 4.50 20.79 16.20
N TYR A 300 5.59 20.02 16.09
CA TYR A 300 6.56 19.86 17.17
C TYR A 300 7.83 20.64 16.88
N LEU A 301 8.16 21.58 17.76
CA LEU A 301 9.29 22.51 17.62
C LEU A 301 9.83 22.90 19.00
N ASP A 302 11.16 22.83 19.21
CA ASP A 302 11.84 23.24 20.44
C ASP A 302 11.26 22.67 21.74
N GLY A 303 10.84 21.39 21.71
CA GLY A 303 10.28 20.71 22.87
C GLY A 303 8.79 20.95 23.11
N HIS A 304 8.13 21.77 22.31
CA HIS A 304 6.72 22.14 22.43
C HIS A 304 5.90 21.62 21.25
N TRP A 305 4.67 21.26 21.54
CA TRP A 305 3.63 20.98 20.54
C TRP A 305 2.76 22.21 20.33
N PHE A 306 2.49 22.53 19.07
CA PHE A 306 1.59 23.61 18.66
C PHE A 306 0.43 23.05 17.85
N SER A 307 -0.77 23.57 18.11
CA SER A 307 -1.93 23.42 17.21
C SER A 307 -1.86 24.46 16.12
N LEU A 308 -2.03 24.04 14.87
CA LEU A 308 -2.15 24.93 13.73
C LEU A 308 -3.53 24.72 13.10
N ASP A 309 -4.45 25.66 13.26
CA ASP A 309 -5.76 25.63 12.61
C ASP A 309 -5.74 26.51 11.36
N ALA A 310 -5.95 25.93 10.19
CA ALA A 310 -5.92 26.63 8.92
C ALA A 310 -7.01 27.72 8.88
N LYS A 311 -6.64 28.95 8.55
CA LYS A 311 -7.56 30.09 8.47
C LYS A 311 -8.51 29.95 7.27
N PRO A 312 -9.74 30.50 7.36
CA PRO A 312 -10.63 30.60 6.20
C PRO A 312 -9.94 31.27 5.02
N GLY A 313 -10.11 30.71 3.82
CA GLY A 313 -9.49 31.22 2.58
C GLY A 313 -8.10 30.64 2.27
N THR A 314 -7.53 29.80 3.14
CA THR A 314 -6.29 29.08 2.88
C THR A 314 -6.50 27.80 2.07
N TYR A 315 -7.73 27.34 1.97
CA TYR A 315 -8.18 26.15 1.21
C TYR A 315 -9.53 26.41 0.54
N ASP A 316 -9.89 25.59 -0.43
CA ASP A 316 -11.18 25.60 -1.13
C ASP A 316 -11.87 24.24 -0.95
N ASP A 317 -13.01 24.22 -0.24
CA ASP A 317 -13.81 23.02 0.00
C ASP A 317 -14.35 22.38 -1.30
N LYS A 318 -14.34 23.11 -2.42
CA LYS A 318 -14.78 22.61 -3.73
C LYS A 318 -13.65 21.98 -4.54
N ASP A 319 -12.39 22.25 -4.19
CA ASP A 319 -11.26 21.58 -4.82
C ASP A 319 -10.90 20.30 -4.04
N PRO A 320 -11.11 19.11 -4.61
CA PRO A 320 -10.86 17.85 -3.92
C PRO A 320 -9.39 17.64 -3.52
N ILE A 321 -8.44 18.37 -4.13
CA ILE A 321 -7.02 18.37 -3.75
C ILE A 321 -6.74 19.49 -2.76
N GLY A 322 -7.14 20.72 -3.08
CA GLY A 322 -6.83 21.92 -2.30
C GLY A 322 -7.44 21.92 -0.88
N VAL A 323 -8.46 21.09 -0.64
CA VAL A 323 -9.07 20.89 0.68
C VAL A 323 -8.25 19.95 1.59
N LEU A 324 -7.29 19.19 1.04
CA LEU A 324 -6.53 18.21 1.81
C LEU A 324 -5.45 18.87 2.68
N ASP A 325 -5.31 18.40 3.91
CA ASP A 325 -4.24 18.84 4.82
C ASP A 325 -2.85 18.64 4.22
N VAL A 326 -2.67 17.57 3.45
CA VAL A 326 -1.42 17.29 2.74
C VAL A 326 -1.11 18.37 1.69
N ASP A 327 -2.09 18.91 0.98
CA ASP A 327 -1.91 20.00 0.02
C ASP A 327 -1.67 21.34 0.74
N ILE A 328 -2.50 21.64 1.72
CA ILE A 328 -2.39 22.88 2.52
C ILE A 328 -0.99 22.98 3.13
N SER A 329 -0.52 21.91 3.80
CA SER A 329 0.81 21.89 4.40
C SER A 329 1.93 21.97 3.37
N SER A 330 1.80 21.29 2.23
CA SER A 330 2.80 21.31 1.16
C SER A 330 2.94 22.71 0.56
N ARG A 331 1.85 23.37 0.29
CA ARG A 331 1.81 24.69 -0.36
C ARG A 331 2.18 25.82 0.60
N LEU A 332 1.58 25.86 1.80
CA LEU A 332 1.72 27.00 2.70
C LEU A 332 2.93 26.89 3.64
N ILE A 333 3.27 25.68 4.10
CA ILE A 333 4.37 25.48 5.06
C ILE A 333 5.65 25.07 4.33
N LEU A 334 5.58 23.96 3.58
CA LEU A 334 6.78 23.37 2.99
C LEU A 334 7.33 24.23 1.84
N ASP A 335 6.49 24.66 0.91
CA ASP A 335 6.93 25.46 -0.24
C ASP A 335 7.13 26.93 0.15
N GLN A 336 6.07 27.64 0.59
CA GLN A 336 6.14 29.09 0.79
C GLN A 336 7.06 29.51 1.93
N ILE A 337 7.08 28.81 3.08
CA ILE A 337 7.87 29.20 4.24
C ILE A 337 9.25 28.51 4.21
N LEU A 338 9.27 27.18 4.00
CA LEU A 338 10.50 26.40 4.08
C LEU A 338 11.24 26.27 2.75
N ASN A 339 10.65 26.71 1.63
CA ASN A 339 11.21 26.59 0.28
C ASN A 339 11.57 25.12 -0.08
N ILE A 340 10.65 24.21 0.24
CA ILE A 340 10.71 22.79 -0.11
C ILE A 340 9.59 22.50 -1.11
N GLY A 341 9.80 22.85 -2.39
CA GLY A 341 8.79 22.73 -3.45
C GLY A 341 8.65 21.31 -4.00
N ASP A 342 9.75 20.57 -4.14
CA ASP A 342 9.71 19.18 -4.62
C ASP A 342 9.93 18.18 -3.47
N LEU A 343 8.82 17.63 -2.99
CA LEU A 343 8.81 16.65 -1.90
C LEU A 343 9.41 15.30 -2.26
N ARG A 344 9.57 14.97 -3.55
CA ARG A 344 10.07 13.66 -4.02
C ARG A 344 11.58 13.58 -4.04
N SER A 345 12.25 14.70 -4.28
CA SER A 345 13.71 14.79 -4.45
C SER A 345 14.42 15.53 -3.33
N SER A 346 13.71 16.31 -2.52
CA SER A 346 14.31 17.10 -1.45
C SER A 346 14.86 16.22 -0.33
N LYS A 347 16.14 16.43 0.02
CA LYS A 347 16.79 15.79 1.17
C LYS A 347 16.56 16.54 2.50
N ARG A 348 15.83 17.65 2.48
CA ARG A 348 15.52 18.47 3.67
C ARG A 348 14.25 18.03 4.37
N ILE A 349 13.50 17.10 3.78
CA ILE A 349 12.26 16.55 4.35
C ILE A 349 12.36 15.02 4.38
N ASP A 350 11.71 14.42 5.38
CA ASP A 350 11.45 12.99 5.44
C ASP A 350 10.02 12.75 5.94
N PHE A 351 9.55 11.51 5.81
CA PHE A 351 8.16 11.14 6.05
C PHE A 351 8.05 10.03 7.09
N VAL A 352 7.07 10.14 7.98
CA VAL A 352 6.83 9.17 9.05
C VAL A 352 5.39 8.66 8.97
N GLY A 353 5.22 7.37 8.69
CA GLY A 353 3.91 6.71 8.67
C GLY A 353 3.31 6.61 10.07
N GLY A 354 1.98 6.74 10.15
CA GLY A 354 1.24 6.86 11.39
C GLY A 354 1.37 5.71 12.38
N LEU A 355 1.79 4.50 11.93
CA LEU A 355 2.09 3.37 12.84
C LEU A 355 3.19 3.69 13.86
N ARG A 356 4.20 4.46 13.47
CA ARG A 356 5.29 4.88 14.36
C ARG A 356 4.82 5.87 15.43
N GLY A 357 3.67 6.50 15.21
CA GLY A 357 3.05 7.42 16.14
C GLY A 357 3.76 8.78 16.24
N LEU A 358 3.15 9.68 16.99
CA LEU A 358 3.71 11.05 17.19
C LEU A 358 4.94 11.05 18.11
N SER A 359 5.15 9.99 18.90
CA SER A 359 6.37 9.81 19.71
C SER A 359 7.64 9.71 18.85
N GLU A 360 7.55 9.08 17.69
CA GLU A 360 8.65 9.02 16.71
C GLU A 360 9.01 10.43 16.19
N LEU A 361 8.01 11.27 15.91
CA LEU A 361 8.21 12.65 15.48
C LEU A 361 8.99 13.44 16.55
N LYS A 362 8.54 13.29 17.80
CA LYS A 362 9.20 13.90 18.95
C LYS A 362 10.65 13.43 19.09
N GLN A 363 10.88 12.12 19.02
CA GLN A 363 12.21 11.53 19.16
C GLN A 363 13.18 12.03 18.09
N ARG A 364 12.77 12.10 16.82
CA ARG A 364 13.61 12.56 15.71
C ARG A 364 13.99 14.04 15.81
N VAL A 365 13.13 14.86 16.41
CA VAL A 365 13.43 16.27 16.65
C VAL A 365 14.30 16.43 17.91
N ASP A 366 13.99 15.76 19.01
CA ASP A 366 14.75 15.85 20.26
C ASP A 366 16.17 15.31 20.13
N SER A 367 16.40 14.31 19.27
CA SER A 367 17.73 13.77 18.95
C SER A 367 18.60 14.74 18.12
N GLY A 368 18.01 15.79 17.55
CA GLY A 368 18.67 16.69 16.62
C GLY A 368 18.82 16.17 15.19
N GLU A 369 18.26 15.00 14.87
CA GLU A 369 18.19 14.48 13.50
C GLU A 369 17.37 15.42 12.60
N MET A 370 16.25 15.90 13.14
CA MET A 370 15.34 16.82 12.49
C MET A 370 15.13 18.08 13.31
N ARG A 371 14.77 19.17 12.65
CA ARG A 371 14.56 20.48 13.31
C ARG A 371 13.12 20.69 13.77
N ALA A 372 12.16 20.17 13.01
CA ALA A 372 10.74 20.28 13.32
C ALA A 372 9.97 19.10 12.73
N ALA A 373 8.80 18.82 13.30
CA ALA A 373 7.89 17.79 12.82
C ALA A 373 6.47 18.32 12.67
N LEU A 374 5.78 17.90 11.61
CA LEU A 374 4.42 18.29 11.29
C LEU A 374 3.55 17.03 11.19
N ALA A 375 2.56 16.91 12.06
CA ALA A 375 1.55 15.86 11.99
C ALA A 375 0.28 16.38 11.30
N LEU A 376 -0.30 15.53 10.45
CA LEU A 376 -1.48 15.82 9.66
C LEU A 376 -2.67 15.01 10.16
N TYR A 377 -3.88 15.49 9.90
CA TYR A 377 -5.07 14.67 10.00
C TYR A 377 -5.13 13.70 8.80
N PRO A 378 -5.42 12.41 9.00
CA PRO A 378 -5.42 11.44 7.90
C PRO A 378 -6.53 11.73 6.89
N VAL A 379 -6.25 11.47 5.61
CA VAL A 379 -7.27 11.50 4.56
C VAL A 379 -8.26 10.35 4.74
N THR A 380 -9.49 10.55 4.29
CA THR A 380 -10.54 9.53 4.33
C THR A 380 -10.60 8.74 3.02
N MET A 381 -11.11 7.50 3.07
CA MET A 381 -11.39 6.72 1.86
C MET A 381 -12.29 7.47 0.88
N LYS A 382 -13.30 8.20 1.41
CA LYS A 382 -14.17 9.01 0.56
C LYS A 382 -13.41 10.06 -0.23
N GLN A 383 -12.48 10.80 0.40
CA GLN A 383 -11.64 11.79 -0.30
C GLN A 383 -10.77 11.14 -1.37
N ILE A 384 -10.16 9.98 -1.08
CA ILE A 384 -9.36 9.23 -2.05
C ILE A 384 -10.20 8.83 -3.27
N MET A 385 -11.39 8.30 -3.03
CA MET A 385 -12.30 7.89 -4.11
C MET A 385 -12.79 9.09 -4.94
N ASP A 386 -13.20 10.18 -4.30
CA ASP A 386 -13.65 11.42 -4.97
C ASP A 386 -12.53 12.01 -5.88
N ILE A 387 -11.28 12.00 -5.39
CA ILE A 387 -10.13 12.45 -6.17
C ILE A 387 -9.88 11.54 -7.37
N ALA A 388 -9.84 10.23 -7.14
CA ALA A 388 -9.64 9.24 -8.20
C ALA A 388 -10.77 9.30 -9.25
N ASP A 389 -12.02 9.55 -8.84
CA ASP A 389 -13.17 9.76 -9.71
C ASP A 389 -13.05 11.03 -10.56
N SER A 390 -12.46 12.08 -10.01
CA SER A 390 -12.20 13.34 -10.75
C SER A 390 -11.06 13.22 -11.78
N GLY A 391 -10.32 12.11 -11.79
CA GLY A 391 -9.12 11.93 -12.62
C GLY A 391 -7.92 12.76 -12.16
N LYS A 392 -8.00 13.41 -10.99
CA LYS A 392 -6.90 14.17 -10.39
C LYS A 392 -5.94 13.23 -9.63
N ILE A 393 -4.74 13.74 -9.36
CA ILE A 393 -3.68 13.01 -8.66
C ILE A 393 -3.39 13.71 -7.33
N MET A 394 -3.28 12.94 -6.26
CA MET A 394 -2.93 13.42 -4.94
C MET A 394 -1.46 13.87 -4.87
N PRO A 395 -1.12 14.80 -3.98
CA PRO A 395 0.28 15.06 -3.62
C PRO A 395 0.98 13.77 -3.16
N PRO A 396 2.30 13.65 -3.35
CA PRO A 396 3.05 12.47 -2.92
C PRO A 396 2.97 12.30 -1.41
N LYS A 397 3.00 11.04 -0.96
CA LYS A 397 2.99 10.70 0.47
C LYS A 397 1.75 11.23 1.20
N ALA A 398 0.59 11.10 0.57
CA ALA A 398 -0.71 11.54 1.09
C ALA A 398 -1.46 10.46 1.87
N THR A 399 -1.22 9.20 1.54
CA THR A 399 -1.96 8.04 2.09
C THR A 399 -1.01 7.02 2.70
N TRP A 400 -1.42 6.43 3.83
CA TRP A 400 -0.75 5.31 4.45
C TRP A 400 -1.80 4.29 4.91
N PHE A 401 -1.86 3.14 4.22
CA PHE A 401 -2.80 2.06 4.55
C PHE A 401 -2.14 1.02 5.44
N GLU A 402 -2.86 0.62 6.49
CA GLU A 402 -2.48 -0.47 7.38
C GLU A 402 -3.69 -1.36 7.72
N PRO A 403 -3.46 -2.65 7.99
CA PRO A 403 -2.21 -3.41 7.82
C PRO A 403 -1.77 -3.53 6.37
N LYS A 404 -0.46 -3.66 6.14
CA LYS A 404 0.07 -3.99 4.81
C LYS A 404 -0.28 -5.43 4.44
N LEU A 405 -0.60 -5.67 3.17
CA LEU A 405 -0.85 -7.03 2.68
C LEU A 405 0.40 -7.89 2.84
N ARG A 406 0.24 -9.14 3.29
CA ARG A 406 1.33 -10.10 3.28
C ARG A 406 1.51 -10.70 1.89
N SER A 407 2.76 -10.88 1.49
CA SER A 407 3.16 -11.66 0.34
C SER A 407 3.30 -13.12 0.71
N GLY A 408 3.07 -14.04 -0.23
CA GLY A 408 3.26 -15.47 -0.02
C GLY A 408 2.04 -16.25 0.48
N LEU A 409 0.90 -15.60 0.73
CA LEU A 409 -0.34 -16.32 1.08
C LEU A 409 -1.00 -16.94 -0.15
N VAL A 410 -1.00 -16.22 -1.26
CA VAL A 410 -1.46 -16.63 -2.58
C VAL A 410 -0.59 -15.92 -3.62
N ILE A 411 -0.26 -16.61 -4.71
CA ILE A 411 0.48 -16.09 -5.86
C ILE A 411 -0.31 -16.41 -7.12
N HIS A 412 -0.35 -15.51 -8.08
CA HIS A 412 -1.05 -15.71 -9.35
C HIS A 412 -0.05 -15.90 -10.49
N LYS A 413 -0.08 -17.06 -11.12
CA LYS A 413 0.74 -17.40 -12.29
C LYS A 413 0.09 -16.86 -13.57
N LEU A 414 0.90 -16.35 -14.51
CA LEU A 414 0.41 -15.70 -15.74
C LEU A 414 0.34 -16.63 -16.96
N SER A 415 0.85 -17.85 -16.86
CA SER A 415 0.82 -18.84 -17.95
C SER A 415 0.47 -20.24 -17.46
#